data_e469cca605521fcf790bff358f877ac0
#
_entry.id   e469cca605521fcf790bff358f877ac0
#
_cell.length_a   1.000
_cell.length_b   1.000
_cell.length_c   1.000
_cell.angle_alpha   90.00
_cell.angle_beta   90.00
_cell.angle_gamma   90.00
#
_symmetry.space_group_name_H-M   'P 1'
#
loop_
_entity.id
_entity.type
_entity.pdbx_description
1 polymer ?
#
loop_
_entity_poly.entity_id
_entity_poly.type
_entity_poly.pdbx_seq_one_letter_code
_entity_poly.pdbx_strand_id
1 'polypeptide(L)'
;MAGATNQQVLHHRGNVLVRRQKLEPGEASPWHRDPFHRVTVVLSGDLLKIEFRDGGEAQTWKVTAGEVDWSEPSDRVHRAVNVGEEVFEEIVTFLLDRPDAIPQLEEE
;
A
#
# COMPACT_ATOMS: atom_id res chain seq x y z
N MET A 1 9.41 -8.08 -12.89
CA MET A 1 9.27 -7.06 -12.07
C MET A 1 7.89 -6.72 -11.74
N ALA A 2 7.51 -7.19 -10.71
CA ALA A 2 6.15 -7.09 -10.37
C ALA A 2 5.78 -5.80 -9.71
N GLY A 3 6.69 -5.21 -9.02
CA GLY A 3 6.40 -4.16 -8.10
C GLY A 3 5.59 -3.01 -8.66
N ALA A 4 6.14 -2.27 -9.60
CA ALA A 4 5.50 -1.05 -10.06
C ALA A 4 4.29 -1.31 -10.96
N THR A 5 4.21 -2.50 -11.60
CA THR A 5 3.14 -2.78 -12.54
C THR A 5 1.82 -3.09 -11.87
N ASN A 6 1.80 -3.37 -10.55
CA ASN A 6 0.56 -3.64 -9.85
C ASN A 6 -0.01 -2.40 -9.15
N GLN A 7 0.53 -1.21 -9.45
CA GLN A 7 0.06 0.05 -8.90
C GLN A 7 -0.31 1.00 -10.03
N GLN A 8 -1.38 1.77 -9.83
CA GLN A 8 -1.88 2.70 -10.84
C GLN A 8 -2.32 3.99 -10.16
N VAL A 9 -1.77 5.12 -10.62
CA VAL A 9 -2.24 6.43 -10.15
C VAL A 9 -3.55 6.73 -10.87
N LEU A 10 -4.59 6.96 -10.08
CA LEU A 10 -5.93 7.28 -10.61
C LEU A 10 -6.14 8.78 -10.68
N HIS A 11 -5.71 9.51 -9.66
CA HIS A 11 -5.84 10.96 -9.61
C HIS A 11 -4.66 11.55 -8.85
N HIS A 12 -4.21 12.70 -9.30
CA HIS A 12 -3.23 13.50 -8.56
C HIS A 12 -3.63 14.95 -8.73
N ARG A 13 -4.22 15.53 -7.68
CA ARG A 13 -4.71 16.91 -7.72
C ARG A 13 -4.26 17.63 -6.46
N GLY A 14 -3.44 18.66 -6.62
CA GLY A 14 -2.92 19.39 -5.48
C GLY A 14 -2.19 18.44 -4.54
N ASN A 15 -2.57 18.47 -3.27
CA ASN A 15 -1.93 17.66 -2.23
C ASN A 15 -2.60 16.29 -2.05
N VAL A 16 -3.38 15.84 -3.03
CA VAL A 16 -4.09 14.56 -2.92
C VAL A 16 -3.65 13.65 -4.07
N LEU A 17 -3.20 12.46 -3.71
CA LEU A 17 -2.83 11.42 -4.68
C LEU A 17 -3.68 10.18 -4.40
N VAL A 18 -4.41 9.70 -5.41
CA VAL A 18 -5.24 8.51 -5.29
C VAL A 18 -4.63 7.41 -6.15
N ARG A 19 -4.34 6.27 -5.53
CA ARG A 19 -3.64 5.17 -6.19
C ARG A 19 -4.38 3.87 -5.95
N ARG A 20 -4.44 3.05 -6.99
CA ARG A 20 -4.97 1.69 -6.91
C ARG A 20 -3.82 0.71 -6.84
N GLN A 21 -3.92 -0.29 -5.99
CA GLN A 21 -2.96 -1.37 -5.93
C GLN A 21 -3.69 -2.70 -5.99
N LYS A 22 -3.13 -3.64 -6.76
CA LYS A 22 -3.69 -4.97 -6.92
C LYS A 22 -2.58 -5.98 -6.75
N LEU A 23 -2.79 -6.97 -5.88
CA LEU A 23 -1.84 -8.05 -5.63
C LEU A 23 -2.54 -9.38 -5.81
N GLU A 24 -2.05 -10.19 -6.74
CA GLU A 24 -2.49 -11.58 -6.86
C GLU A 24 -1.95 -12.38 -5.68
N PRO A 25 -2.54 -13.53 -5.36
CA PRO A 25 -1.98 -14.36 -4.28
C PRO A 25 -0.49 -14.63 -4.49
N GLY A 26 0.30 -14.37 -3.46
CA GLY A 26 1.74 -14.53 -3.50
C GLY A 26 2.51 -13.31 -3.96
N GLU A 27 1.85 -12.31 -4.53
CA GLU A 27 2.53 -11.10 -4.99
C GLU A 27 2.79 -10.14 -3.85
N ALA A 28 3.84 -9.32 -4.00
CA ALA A 28 4.21 -8.31 -3.04
C ALA A 28 4.27 -6.94 -3.71
N SER A 29 3.97 -5.91 -2.95
CA SER A 29 4.25 -4.54 -3.38
C SER A 29 5.76 -4.31 -3.36
N PRO A 30 6.26 -3.25 -4.04
CA PRO A 30 7.66 -2.86 -3.87
C PRO A 30 7.94 -2.46 -2.43
N TRP A 31 9.21 -2.55 -2.02
CA TRP A 31 9.62 -1.94 -0.76
C TRP A 31 9.43 -0.43 -0.87
N HIS A 32 8.84 0.18 0.16
CA HIS A 32 8.52 1.59 0.13
C HIS A 32 8.35 2.16 1.53
N ARG A 33 8.30 3.48 1.61
CA ARG A 33 7.90 4.22 2.81
C ARG A 33 6.61 4.95 2.51
N ASP A 34 5.83 5.16 3.55
CA ASP A 34 4.59 5.94 3.45
C ASP A 34 4.64 7.08 4.48
N PRO A 35 5.42 8.14 4.21
CA PRO A 35 5.56 9.25 5.18
C PRO A 35 4.39 10.23 5.10
N PHE A 36 3.19 9.74 4.81
CA PHE A 36 2.00 10.57 4.64
C PHE A 36 0.83 9.96 5.39
N HIS A 37 -0.09 10.80 5.86
CA HIS A 37 -1.40 10.32 6.26
C HIS A 37 -2.07 9.76 5.03
N ARG A 38 -2.82 8.68 5.18
CA ARG A 38 -3.51 8.07 4.05
C ARG A 38 -4.75 7.33 4.48
N VAL A 39 -5.70 7.26 3.57
CA VAL A 39 -6.94 6.51 3.75
C VAL A 39 -6.94 5.38 2.76
N THR A 40 -7.16 4.16 3.23
CA THR A 40 -7.21 2.97 2.39
C THR A 40 -8.62 2.42 2.39
N VAL A 41 -9.15 2.13 1.21
CA VAL A 41 -10.42 1.42 1.03
C VAL A 41 -10.09 0.07 0.41
N VAL A 42 -10.43 -1.01 1.08
CA VAL A 42 -10.22 -2.36 0.57
C VAL A 42 -11.36 -2.73 -0.36
N LEU A 43 -11.05 -3.16 -1.57
CA LEU A 43 -12.04 -3.58 -2.56
C LEU A 43 -12.20 -5.10 -2.54
N SER A 44 -11.12 -5.86 -2.33
CA SER A 44 -11.15 -7.31 -2.26
C SER A 44 -9.94 -7.84 -1.51
N GLY A 45 -10.00 -9.10 -1.08
CA GLY A 45 -8.90 -9.76 -0.42
C GLY A 45 -9.34 -10.50 0.84
N ASP A 46 -8.44 -11.29 1.41
CA ASP A 46 -8.71 -12.02 2.65
C ASP A 46 -7.57 -11.89 3.67
N LEU A 47 -6.31 -12.08 3.28
CA LEU A 47 -5.17 -11.98 4.20
C LEU A 47 -4.06 -11.17 3.59
N LEU A 48 -3.51 -10.23 4.35
CA LEU A 48 -2.41 -9.39 3.91
C LEU A 48 -1.33 -9.39 4.99
N LYS A 49 -0.08 -9.57 4.57
CA LYS A 49 1.07 -9.56 5.47
C LYS A 49 1.88 -8.31 5.20
N ILE A 50 2.27 -7.62 6.25
CA ILE A 50 3.18 -6.47 6.13
C ILE A 50 4.54 -6.90 6.65
N GLU A 51 5.55 -6.79 5.79
CA GLU A 51 6.93 -7.11 6.12
C GLU A 51 7.75 -5.84 6.23
N PHE A 52 8.70 -5.80 7.15
CA PHE A 52 9.55 -4.65 7.39
C PHE A 52 10.98 -5.00 7.03
N ARG A 53 11.63 -4.15 6.23
CA ARG A 53 12.99 -4.43 5.76
C ARG A 53 14.03 -4.31 6.87
N ASP A 54 13.71 -3.62 7.97
CA ASP A 54 14.61 -3.49 9.11
C ASP A 54 14.69 -4.78 9.94
N GLY A 55 13.95 -5.81 9.58
CA GLY A 55 13.96 -7.08 10.31
C GLY A 55 12.95 -7.13 11.44
N GLY A 56 12.12 -6.12 11.60
CA GLY A 56 11.05 -6.13 12.58
C GLY A 56 10.03 -7.22 12.29
N GLU A 57 9.24 -7.55 13.31
CA GLU A 57 8.25 -8.62 13.21
C GLU A 57 7.18 -8.28 12.20
N ALA A 58 6.93 -9.22 11.28
CA ALA A 58 5.88 -9.05 10.28
C ALA A 58 4.51 -9.13 10.93
N GLN A 59 3.53 -8.45 10.33
CA GLN A 59 2.16 -8.42 10.84
C GLN A 59 1.23 -8.97 9.77
N THR A 60 0.29 -9.81 10.17
CA THR A 60 -0.68 -10.39 9.25
C THR A 60 -2.08 -9.94 9.67
N TRP A 61 -2.86 -9.48 8.70
CA TRP A 61 -4.17 -8.91 8.94
C TRP A 61 -5.21 -9.63 8.10
N LYS A 62 -6.39 -9.86 8.69
CA LYS A 62 -7.56 -10.20 7.90
C LYS A 62 -8.08 -8.90 7.29
N VAL A 63 -8.39 -8.93 5.99
CA VAL A 63 -8.96 -7.77 5.32
C VAL A 63 -10.33 -8.14 4.77
N THR A 64 -11.22 -7.15 4.71
CA THR A 64 -12.60 -7.35 4.28
C THR A 64 -12.97 -6.27 3.27
N ALA A 65 -13.63 -6.67 2.19
CA ALA A 65 -14.09 -5.72 1.18
C ALA A 65 -14.99 -4.66 1.82
N GLY A 66 -14.71 -3.40 1.50
CA GLY A 66 -15.45 -2.27 2.05
C GLY A 66 -14.83 -1.68 3.31
N GLU A 67 -13.81 -2.33 3.86
CA GLU A 67 -13.08 -1.82 5.02
C GLU A 67 -12.39 -0.51 4.67
N VAL A 68 -12.44 0.47 5.58
CA VAL A 68 -11.81 1.79 5.39
C VAL A 68 -10.89 2.04 6.57
N ASP A 69 -9.62 2.27 6.30
CA ASP A 69 -8.61 2.43 7.33
C ASP A 69 -7.85 3.74 7.16
N TRP A 70 -7.55 4.38 8.28
CA TRP A 70 -6.67 5.54 8.32
C TRP A 70 -5.31 5.07 8.80
N SER A 71 -4.23 5.49 8.11
CA SER A 71 -2.87 5.17 8.51
C SER A 71 -2.06 6.44 8.74
N GLU A 72 -1.28 6.44 9.81
CA GLU A 72 -0.39 7.53 10.15
C GLU A 72 0.89 7.45 9.33
N PRO A 73 1.62 8.56 9.16
CA PRO A 73 2.90 8.52 8.46
C PRO A 73 3.88 7.56 9.12
N SER A 74 4.67 6.89 8.30
CA SER A 74 5.68 5.95 8.77
C SER A 74 6.93 6.06 7.92
N ASP A 75 8.10 6.08 8.58
CA ASP A 75 9.39 6.09 7.88
C ASP A 75 9.97 4.70 7.69
N ARG A 76 9.29 3.67 8.18
CA ARG A 76 9.80 2.30 8.05
C ARG A 76 9.61 1.81 6.63
N VAL A 77 10.68 1.23 6.07
CA VAL A 77 10.58 0.59 4.75
C VAL A 77 9.85 -0.73 4.92
N HIS A 78 8.77 -0.90 4.18
CA HIS A 78 7.92 -2.07 4.31
C HIS A 78 7.33 -2.44 2.96
N ARG A 79 6.68 -3.60 2.92
CA ARG A 79 5.92 -4.03 1.75
C ARG A 79 4.74 -4.87 2.20
N ALA A 80 3.70 -4.88 1.37
CA ALA A 80 2.54 -5.73 1.56
C ALA A 80 2.70 -6.98 0.72
N VAL A 81 2.36 -8.14 1.28
CA VAL A 81 2.38 -9.42 0.57
C VAL A 81 0.99 -10.03 0.69
N ASN A 82 0.43 -10.41 -0.44
CA ASN A 82 -0.86 -11.12 -0.42
C ASN A 82 -0.59 -12.57 -0.05
N VAL A 83 -0.88 -12.92 1.21
CA VAL A 83 -0.72 -14.29 1.71
C VAL A 83 -2.05 -15.04 1.75
N GLY A 84 -3.10 -14.46 1.19
CA GLY A 84 -4.41 -15.08 1.11
C GLY A 84 -4.62 -15.82 -0.19
N GLU A 85 -5.86 -16.22 -0.42
CA GLU A 85 -6.26 -16.97 -1.61
C GLU A 85 -6.99 -16.08 -2.62
N GLU A 86 -7.45 -14.91 -2.22
CA GLU A 86 -8.18 -13.99 -3.08
C GLU A 86 -7.29 -12.85 -3.52
N VAL A 87 -7.59 -12.28 -4.68
CA VAL A 87 -6.89 -11.09 -5.15
C VAL A 87 -7.11 -9.97 -4.14
N PHE A 88 -6.03 -9.32 -3.73
CA PHE A 88 -6.11 -8.15 -2.87
C PHE A 88 -6.12 -6.90 -3.75
N GLU A 89 -7.10 -6.03 -3.52
CA GLU A 89 -7.20 -4.80 -4.27
C GLU A 89 -7.62 -3.67 -3.33
N GLU A 90 -6.97 -2.53 -3.46
CA GLU A 90 -7.25 -1.39 -2.58
C GLU A 90 -7.13 -0.09 -3.35
N ILE A 91 -7.83 0.93 -2.85
CA ILE A 91 -7.65 2.31 -3.27
C ILE A 91 -7.07 3.08 -2.09
N VAL A 92 -5.94 3.74 -2.29
CA VAL A 92 -5.27 4.51 -1.24
C VAL A 92 -5.25 5.98 -1.64
N THR A 93 -5.75 6.83 -0.76
CA THR A 93 -5.69 8.27 -0.90
C THR A 93 -4.60 8.80 0.01
N PHE A 94 -3.55 9.36 -0.57
CA PHE A 94 -2.43 9.96 0.16
C PHE A 94 -2.68 11.45 0.32
N LEU A 95 -2.49 11.95 1.54
CA LEU A 95 -2.57 13.38 1.85
C LEU A 95 -1.13 13.88 1.89
N LEU A 96 -0.70 14.51 0.79
CA LEU A 96 0.69 14.92 0.61
C LEU A 96 0.99 16.21 1.36
N ASP A 97 2.25 16.38 1.79
CA ASP A 97 2.68 17.63 2.42
C ASP A 97 2.68 18.78 1.41
N ARG A 98 2.99 18.45 0.16
CA ARG A 98 2.96 19.41 -0.95
C ARG A 98 2.71 18.63 -2.24
N PRO A 99 2.26 19.31 -3.31
CA PRO A 99 1.82 18.59 -4.53
C PRO A 99 2.87 17.69 -5.18
N ASP A 100 4.16 17.98 -4.99
CA ASP A 100 5.22 17.19 -5.61
C ASP A 100 5.86 16.17 -4.66
N ALA A 101 5.35 16.04 -3.43
CA ALA A 101 5.91 15.12 -2.45
C ALA A 101 5.23 13.74 -2.58
N ILE A 102 5.38 13.11 -3.75
CA ILE A 102 4.70 11.84 -4.03
C ILE A 102 5.45 10.66 -3.39
N PRO A 103 4.74 9.56 -3.10
CA PRO A 103 5.38 8.37 -2.52
C PRO A 103 6.49 7.84 -3.42
N GLN A 104 7.60 7.46 -2.80
CA GLN A 104 8.78 6.97 -3.49
C GLN A 104 8.95 5.48 -3.22
N LEU A 105 9.38 4.73 -4.23
CA LEU A 105 9.73 3.33 -4.05
C LEU A 105 11.18 3.23 -3.61
N GLU A 106 11.47 2.23 -2.76
CA GLU A 106 12.82 1.97 -2.29
C GLU A 106 13.45 0.90 -3.16
N GLU A 107 14.73 1.05 -3.43
CA GLU A 107 15.48 0.02 -4.14
C GLU A 107 15.88 -1.09 -3.18
N GLU A 108 15.92 -2.30 -3.69
CA GLU A 108 16.31 -3.44 -2.89
C GLU A 108 17.80 -3.64 -2.83
#